data_bd8b604b096c8eed962d78107f14647e
#
_entry.id   bd8b604b096c8eed962d78107f14647e
#
_cell.length_a   1.000
_cell.length_b   1.000
_cell.length_c   1.000
_cell.angle_alpha   90.00
_cell.angle_beta   90.00
_cell.angle_gamma   90.00
#
_symmetry.space_group_name_H-M   'P 1'
#
loop_
_entity.id
_entity.type
_entity.pdbx_description
1 polymer ?
#
loop_
_entity_poly.entity_id
_entity_poly.type
_entity_poly.pdbx_seq_one_letter_code
_entity_poly.pdbx_strand_id
1 'polypeptide(L)'
;MKRLLFYCQHILGIGHLMRSMEIVKGLTTDFQVCFINGGEAIADFPIPPGVEVVQLPPLKTDDEFSELHLPPGFDSLPAVFSARCQQMTAVVEQFQPDIFMVELFPFGRRRFSAELIPVIEAARDRGARIVSSLRDIVVTKQDQARHEAKICKLINQYFDLLLIHGDPEFMPLERSFSRVADLRCAVHYTGYVVQAAAPLPLATGGDRRAQSRVSAPTILVSVGGGRFGHQLLHCVAQASPYLQAQIPHHIHLFAGPFSPDSIYEPLRELAQTCPNLTVQRYTPDLVSYMQQADLSINMGGYNTTLNVLKTGTRSMLLPFTGNGDQEQTIRAERLEALGVVSIIRPADLQPQRLAQRIVAHLQTQPTPIQFNLNGVAQTAQILRDWVAPSQAA
;
A
#
# COMPACT_ATOMS: atom_id res chain seq x y z
N MET A 1 4.77 15.17 25.59
CA MET A 1 4.67 14.69 24.21
C MET A 1 3.17 14.61 23.89
N LYS A 2 2.74 15.10 22.72
CA LYS A 2 1.34 15.01 22.28
C LYS A 2 0.96 13.55 21.97
N ARG A 3 -0.31 13.20 22.18
CA ARG A 3 -0.81 11.83 22.04
C ARG A 3 -1.58 11.69 20.74
N LEU A 4 -1.20 10.68 19.93
CA LEU A 4 -1.82 10.39 18.64
C LEU A 4 -2.39 8.97 18.66
N LEU A 5 -3.70 8.87 18.46
CA LEU A 5 -4.41 7.62 18.24
C LEU A 5 -4.54 7.40 16.74
N PHE A 6 -4.12 6.22 16.22
CA PHE A 6 -4.19 5.89 14.80
C PHE A 6 -5.01 4.63 14.58
N TYR A 7 -6.13 4.76 13.88
CA TYR A 7 -6.96 3.61 13.49
C TYR A 7 -6.69 3.18 12.06
N CYS A 8 -6.41 1.89 11.86
CA CYS A 8 -6.25 1.26 10.54
C CYS A 8 -7.11 0.01 10.41
N GLN A 9 -7.96 -0.02 9.39
CA GLN A 9 -8.76 -1.19 8.99
C GLN A 9 -8.27 -1.76 7.68
N HIS A 10 -7.41 -2.75 7.73
CA HIS A 10 -7.13 -3.58 6.56
C HIS A 10 -8.09 -4.79 6.52
N ILE A 11 -8.56 -5.16 5.34
CA ILE A 11 -9.61 -6.19 5.20
C ILE A 11 -9.27 -7.30 4.23
N LEU A 12 -8.37 -7.08 3.28
CA LEU A 12 -8.02 -8.09 2.28
C LEU A 12 -6.51 -8.23 2.05
N GLY A 13 -5.73 -7.24 2.35
CA GLY A 13 -4.28 -7.27 2.15
C GLY A 13 -3.58 -6.37 3.17
N ILE A 14 -2.27 -6.50 3.26
CA ILE A 14 -1.45 -5.79 4.26
C ILE A 14 -1.05 -4.38 3.84
N GLY A 15 -1.38 -3.96 2.60
CA GLY A 15 -0.91 -2.68 2.06
C GLY A 15 -1.30 -1.45 2.89
N HIS A 16 -2.52 -1.44 3.44
CA HIS A 16 -2.99 -0.38 4.34
C HIS A 16 -2.23 -0.38 5.67
N LEU A 17 -2.03 -1.57 6.25
CA LEU A 17 -1.27 -1.74 7.48
C LEU A 17 0.19 -1.31 7.31
N MET A 18 0.85 -1.76 6.23
CA MET A 18 2.25 -1.39 5.92
C MET A 18 2.42 0.12 5.81
N ARG A 19 1.55 0.80 5.03
CA ARG A 19 1.61 2.25 4.89
C ARG A 19 1.34 2.96 6.21
N SER A 20 0.31 2.54 6.95
CA SER A 20 -0.01 3.13 8.27
C SER A 20 1.15 2.99 9.23
N MET A 21 1.83 1.85 9.21
CA MET A 21 2.96 1.60 10.10
C MET A 21 4.21 2.43 9.71
N GLU A 22 4.45 2.68 8.42
CA GLU A 22 5.51 3.61 8.00
C GLU A 22 5.22 5.05 8.48
N ILE A 23 3.95 5.49 8.42
CA ILE A 23 3.53 6.78 8.99
C ILE A 23 3.76 6.78 10.50
N VAL A 24 3.27 5.77 11.21
CA VAL A 24 3.44 5.62 12.67
C VAL A 24 4.91 5.67 13.07
N LYS A 25 5.78 4.95 12.37
CA LYS A 25 7.23 4.94 12.59
C LYS A 25 7.82 6.36 12.51
N GLY A 26 7.38 7.17 11.56
CA GLY A 26 7.83 8.56 11.45
C GLY A 26 7.26 9.50 12.52
N LEU A 27 6.17 9.10 13.17
CA LEU A 27 5.51 9.91 14.21
C LEU A 27 6.05 9.65 15.63
N THR A 28 6.71 8.52 15.88
CA THR A 28 7.16 8.12 17.23
C THR A 28 8.18 9.08 17.87
N THR A 29 8.88 9.89 17.07
CA THR A 29 9.81 10.90 17.57
C THR A 29 9.07 12.08 18.21
N ASP A 30 7.89 12.43 17.70
CA ASP A 30 7.17 13.65 18.06
C ASP A 30 5.93 13.38 18.91
N PHE A 31 5.37 12.17 18.81
CA PHE A 31 4.10 11.78 19.42
C PHE A 31 4.24 10.48 20.22
N GLN A 32 3.50 10.41 21.34
CA GLN A 32 3.15 9.12 21.92
C GLN A 32 2.05 8.52 21.04
N VAL A 33 2.30 7.34 20.46
CA VAL A 33 1.39 6.73 19.49
C VAL A 33 0.72 5.48 20.07
N CYS A 34 -0.62 5.44 20.00
CA CYS A 34 -1.42 4.24 20.17
C CYS A 34 -2.03 3.86 18.80
N PHE A 35 -1.79 2.63 18.37
CA PHE A 35 -2.24 2.12 17.07
C PHE A 35 -3.36 1.09 17.25
N ILE A 36 -4.53 1.36 16.69
CA ILE A 36 -5.67 0.44 16.69
C ILE A 36 -5.68 -0.35 15.39
N ASN A 37 -5.44 -1.66 15.49
CA ASN A 37 -5.52 -2.60 14.38
C ASN A 37 -6.92 -3.22 14.29
N GLY A 38 -7.67 -2.91 13.23
CA GLY A 38 -9.01 -3.46 12.99
C GLY A 38 -9.04 -4.73 12.13
N GLY A 39 -7.93 -5.06 11.46
CA GLY A 39 -7.79 -6.28 10.65
C GLY A 39 -7.15 -7.44 11.42
N GLU A 40 -6.83 -8.53 10.71
CA GLU A 40 -6.15 -9.68 11.30
C GLU A 40 -4.74 -9.30 11.80
N ALA A 41 -4.34 -9.85 12.94
CA ALA A 41 -2.98 -9.75 13.40
C ALA A 41 -2.05 -10.57 12.48
N ILE A 42 -0.89 -10.01 12.17
CA ILE A 42 0.12 -10.67 11.34
C ILE A 42 1.27 -11.08 12.25
N ALA A 43 1.59 -12.37 12.25
CA ALA A 43 2.72 -12.88 13.02
C ALA A 43 4.03 -12.17 12.60
N ASP A 44 4.84 -11.83 13.59
CA ASP A 44 6.16 -11.19 13.40
C ASP A 44 6.11 -9.87 12.61
N PHE A 45 4.95 -9.20 12.56
CA PHE A 45 4.85 -7.89 11.94
C PHE A 45 5.63 -6.85 12.76
N PRO A 46 6.57 -6.11 12.14
CA PRO A 46 7.44 -5.20 12.87
C PRO A 46 6.66 -3.98 13.39
N ILE A 47 6.57 -3.85 14.71
CA ILE A 47 6.00 -2.69 15.38
C ILE A 47 7.15 -1.78 15.83
N PRO A 48 7.11 -0.46 15.54
CA PRO A 48 8.11 0.47 16.01
C PRO A 48 8.19 0.51 17.55
N PRO A 49 9.38 0.64 18.15
CA PRO A 49 9.52 0.75 19.59
C PRO A 49 8.68 1.91 20.17
N GLY A 50 8.04 1.65 21.33
CA GLY A 50 7.24 2.66 22.03
C GLY A 50 5.81 2.86 21.47
N VAL A 51 5.40 2.11 20.46
CA VAL A 51 4.02 2.12 19.96
C VAL A 51 3.19 1.11 20.73
N GLU A 52 2.12 1.59 21.36
CA GLU A 52 1.08 0.73 21.92
C GLU A 52 0.16 0.24 20.81
N VAL A 53 -0.10 -1.08 20.75
CA VAL A 53 -1.00 -1.66 19.75
C VAL A 53 -2.23 -2.25 20.42
N VAL A 54 -3.40 -1.80 19.99
CA VAL A 54 -4.69 -2.34 20.39
C VAL A 54 -5.26 -3.17 19.24
N GLN A 55 -5.42 -4.46 19.46
CA GLN A 55 -6.04 -5.38 18.50
C GLN A 55 -7.55 -5.45 18.75
N LEU A 56 -8.33 -5.06 17.75
CA LEU A 56 -9.78 -5.26 17.76
C LEU A 56 -10.15 -6.67 17.30
N PRO A 57 -11.36 -7.18 17.62
CA PRO A 57 -11.93 -8.34 16.95
C PRO A 57 -11.79 -8.15 15.42
N PRO A 58 -11.01 -9.01 14.73
CA PRO A 58 -10.62 -8.73 13.37
C PRO A 58 -11.77 -8.91 12.38
N LEU A 59 -11.95 -7.97 11.48
CA LEU A 59 -12.88 -8.09 10.36
C LEU A 59 -12.09 -8.18 9.05
N LYS A 60 -12.42 -9.20 8.27
CA LYS A 60 -11.91 -9.42 6.91
C LYS A 60 -13.05 -9.61 5.94
N THR A 61 -12.78 -9.52 4.65
CA THR A 61 -13.74 -9.76 3.58
C THR A 61 -13.27 -10.94 2.73
N ASP A 62 -14.21 -11.50 1.97
CA ASP A 62 -13.92 -12.39 0.85
C ASP A 62 -13.12 -11.67 -0.26
N ASP A 63 -12.62 -12.44 -1.22
CA ASP A 63 -11.82 -11.91 -2.34
C ASP A 63 -12.66 -11.01 -3.27
N GLU A 64 -13.99 -11.11 -3.23
CA GLU A 64 -14.93 -10.30 -4.01
C GLU A 64 -15.33 -8.98 -3.31
N PHE A 65 -14.89 -8.75 -2.07
CA PHE A 65 -15.29 -7.61 -1.23
C PHE A 65 -16.79 -7.53 -0.94
N SER A 66 -17.49 -8.65 -1.05
CA SER A 66 -18.95 -8.74 -0.94
C SER A 66 -19.40 -8.82 0.51
N GLU A 67 -18.80 -9.72 1.30
CA GLU A 67 -19.21 -9.99 2.66
C GLU A 67 -18.07 -9.80 3.68
N LEU A 68 -18.46 -9.43 4.90
CA LEU A 68 -17.55 -9.40 6.06
C LEU A 68 -17.68 -10.71 6.81
N HIS A 69 -16.56 -11.37 7.06
CA HIS A 69 -16.50 -12.58 7.85
C HIS A 69 -16.50 -12.26 9.34
N LEU A 70 -17.35 -12.97 10.09
CA LEU A 70 -17.43 -12.85 11.54
C LEU A 70 -16.19 -13.47 12.20
N PRO A 71 -15.56 -12.78 13.14
CA PRO A 71 -14.50 -13.38 13.94
C PRO A 71 -15.09 -14.42 14.92
N PRO A 72 -14.28 -15.39 15.38
CA PRO A 72 -14.72 -16.38 16.37
C PRO A 72 -15.31 -15.70 17.62
N GLY A 73 -16.40 -16.29 18.16
CA GLY A 73 -17.07 -15.80 19.36
C GLY A 73 -18.14 -14.73 19.13
N PHE A 74 -18.46 -14.42 17.87
CA PHE A 74 -19.54 -13.49 17.53
C PHE A 74 -20.57 -14.11 16.61
N ASP A 75 -21.85 -13.83 16.89
CA ASP A 75 -23.00 -14.38 16.16
C ASP A 75 -23.54 -13.42 15.09
N SER A 76 -23.11 -12.14 15.10
CA SER A 76 -23.60 -11.13 14.16
C SER A 76 -22.64 -9.95 14.00
N LEU A 77 -22.67 -9.31 12.82
CA LEU A 77 -21.90 -8.08 12.55
C LEU A 77 -22.25 -6.93 13.52
N PRO A 78 -23.52 -6.68 13.86
CA PRO A 78 -23.84 -5.66 14.87
C PRO A 78 -23.18 -5.91 16.22
N ALA A 79 -23.09 -7.17 16.68
CA ALA A 79 -22.41 -7.52 17.92
C ALA A 79 -20.89 -7.22 17.84
N VAL A 80 -20.25 -7.56 16.71
CA VAL A 80 -18.83 -7.23 16.47
C VAL A 80 -18.63 -5.72 16.49
N PHE A 81 -19.44 -4.95 15.74
CA PHE A 81 -19.30 -3.49 15.69
C PHE A 81 -19.53 -2.85 17.06
N SER A 82 -20.47 -3.36 17.86
CA SER A 82 -20.69 -2.88 19.23
C SER A 82 -19.48 -3.12 20.13
N ALA A 83 -18.93 -4.34 20.13
CA ALA A 83 -17.75 -4.69 20.92
C ALA A 83 -16.53 -3.84 20.51
N ARG A 84 -16.29 -3.69 19.23
CA ARG A 84 -15.19 -2.88 18.68
C ARG A 84 -15.36 -1.39 19.04
N CYS A 85 -16.59 -0.85 18.91
CA CYS A 85 -16.91 0.51 19.31
C CYS A 85 -16.63 0.75 20.79
N GLN A 86 -17.10 -0.16 21.67
CA GLN A 86 -16.85 -0.09 23.12
C GLN A 86 -15.35 -0.14 23.44
N GLN A 87 -14.60 -1.05 22.81
CA GLN A 87 -13.17 -1.15 23.03
C GLN A 87 -12.42 0.12 22.56
N MET A 88 -12.75 0.65 21.38
CA MET A 88 -12.16 1.90 20.88
C MET A 88 -12.51 3.11 21.75
N THR A 89 -13.75 3.20 22.24
CA THR A 89 -14.17 4.27 23.15
C THR A 89 -13.39 4.21 24.47
N ALA A 90 -13.20 3.02 25.03
CA ALA A 90 -12.38 2.83 26.22
C ALA A 90 -10.91 3.27 25.98
N VAL A 91 -10.35 2.97 24.80
CA VAL A 91 -9.03 3.46 24.42
C VAL A 91 -9.00 4.98 24.34
N VAL A 92 -9.99 5.63 23.73
CA VAL A 92 -10.09 7.09 23.69
C VAL A 92 -10.13 7.68 25.10
N GLU A 93 -10.89 7.06 26.02
CA GLU A 93 -11.01 7.51 27.42
C GLU A 93 -9.71 7.40 28.21
N GLN A 94 -8.99 6.29 28.04
CA GLN A 94 -7.74 6.03 28.77
C GLN A 94 -6.58 6.80 28.16
N PHE A 95 -6.43 6.76 26.84
CA PHE A 95 -5.32 7.36 26.12
C PHE A 95 -5.47 8.88 25.98
N GLN A 96 -6.69 9.43 25.92
CA GLN A 96 -7.02 10.85 25.77
C GLN A 96 -6.19 11.50 24.65
N PRO A 97 -6.41 11.12 23.39
CA PRO A 97 -5.60 11.59 22.26
C PRO A 97 -5.77 13.09 22.01
N ASP A 98 -4.67 13.78 21.65
CA ASP A 98 -4.72 15.12 21.07
C ASP A 98 -5.13 15.09 19.59
N ILE A 99 -4.78 13.96 18.93
CA ILE A 99 -5.12 13.68 17.51
C ILE A 99 -5.69 12.28 17.42
N PHE A 100 -6.82 12.14 16.72
CA PHE A 100 -7.32 10.86 16.27
C PHE A 100 -7.26 10.77 14.74
N MET A 101 -6.32 10.00 14.20
CA MET A 101 -6.13 9.77 12.78
C MET A 101 -6.83 8.49 12.35
N VAL A 102 -7.64 8.57 11.29
CA VAL A 102 -8.41 7.45 10.76
C VAL A 102 -7.99 7.19 9.31
N GLU A 103 -7.53 5.97 9.04
CA GLU A 103 -7.07 5.55 7.72
C GLU A 103 -8.25 5.35 6.77
N LEU A 104 -8.20 5.99 5.60
CA LEU A 104 -9.10 5.89 4.45
C LEU A 104 -10.55 6.33 4.69
N PHE A 105 -11.05 6.39 5.90
CA PHE A 105 -12.41 6.83 6.18
C PHE A 105 -12.53 8.37 6.11
N PRO A 106 -13.57 8.94 5.48
CA PRO A 106 -14.76 8.32 4.89
C PRO A 106 -14.68 8.03 3.37
N PHE A 107 -13.53 8.22 2.74
CA PHE A 107 -13.34 7.97 1.30
C PHE A 107 -13.48 6.48 0.94
N GLY A 108 -13.11 5.60 1.88
CA GLY A 108 -13.39 4.18 1.90
C GLY A 108 -13.90 3.75 3.27
N ARG A 109 -14.00 2.43 3.49
CA ARG A 109 -14.33 1.85 4.81
C ARG A 109 -15.66 2.29 5.43
N ARG A 110 -16.59 2.88 4.67
CA ARG A 110 -17.89 3.36 5.20
C ARG A 110 -18.79 2.28 5.78
N ARG A 111 -18.52 0.99 5.52
CA ARG A 111 -19.17 -0.12 6.22
C ARG A 111 -18.92 -0.08 7.73
N PHE A 112 -17.82 0.57 8.15
CA PHE A 112 -17.41 0.73 9.55
C PHE A 112 -17.93 2.02 10.18
N SER A 113 -18.83 2.77 9.51
CA SER A 113 -19.38 4.03 10.04
C SER A 113 -20.08 3.86 11.38
N ALA A 114 -20.76 2.72 11.58
CA ALA A 114 -21.51 2.43 12.81
C ALA A 114 -20.62 2.36 14.07
N GLU A 115 -19.37 1.90 13.91
CA GLU A 115 -18.41 1.86 15.01
C GLU A 115 -17.54 3.14 15.07
N LEU A 116 -17.17 3.71 13.91
CA LEU A 116 -16.23 4.82 13.87
C LEU A 116 -16.84 6.16 14.27
N ILE A 117 -18.07 6.45 13.85
CA ILE A 117 -18.69 7.75 14.12
C ILE A 117 -18.83 8.01 15.61
N PRO A 118 -19.38 7.10 16.46
CA PRO A 118 -19.44 7.32 17.90
C PRO A 118 -18.06 7.52 18.55
N VAL A 119 -17.03 6.80 18.08
CA VAL A 119 -15.67 6.94 18.61
C VAL A 119 -15.06 8.28 18.23
N ILE A 120 -15.30 8.75 16.99
CA ILE A 120 -14.87 10.09 16.52
C ILE A 120 -15.54 11.18 17.38
N GLU A 121 -16.85 11.06 17.64
CA GLU A 121 -17.58 11.99 18.48
C GLU A 121 -17.03 11.99 19.91
N ALA A 122 -16.82 10.82 20.51
CA ALA A 122 -16.22 10.69 21.83
C ALA A 122 -14.82 11.30 21.94
N ALA A 123 -13.99 11.17 20.89
CA ALA A 123 -12.67 11.78 20.84
C ALA A 123 -12.76 13.31 20.71
N ARG A 124 -13.66 13.83 19.88
CA ARG A 124 -13.90 15.28 19.71
C ARG A 124 -14.41 15.94 20.97
N ASP A 125 -15.34 15.30 21.69
CA ASP A 125 -15.89 15.80 22.96
C ASP A 125 -14.80 15.94 24.04
N ARG A 126 -13.68 15.21 23.88
CA ARG A 126 -12.48 15.32 24.72
C ARG A 126 -11.41 16.26 24.17
N GLY A 127 -11.71 16.97 23.08
CA GLY A 127 -10.81 17.96 22.48
C GLY A 127 -9.82 17.39 21.46
N ALA A 128 -9.93 16.13 21.07
CA ALA A 128 -9.10 15.58 20.02
C ALA A 128 -9.42 16.19 18.66
N ARG A 129 -8.41 16.48 17.87
CA ARG A 129 -8.55 16.84 16.45
C ARG A 129 -8.61 15.58 15.59
N ILE A 130 -9.51 15.57 14.60
CA ILE A 130 -9.80 14.39 13.78
C ILE A 130 -9.16 14.54 12.41
N VAL A 131 -8.33 13.55 12.04
CA VAL A 131 -7.56 13.55 10.80
C VAL A 131 -7.94 12.35 9.94
N SER A 132 -8.24 12.59 8.67
CA SER A 132 -8.37 11.53 7.66
C SER A 132 -7.04 11.33 6.94
N SER A 133 -6.55 10.09 6.87
CA SER A 133 -5.36 9.69 6.14
C SER A 133 -5.78 8.99 4.85
N LEU A 134 -5.55 9.61 3.69
CA LEU A 134 -6.02 9.17 2.39
C LEU A 134 -4.85 8.86 1.45
N ARG A 135 -5.02 7.86 0.56
CA ARG A 135 -4.15 7.63 -0.60
C ARG A 135 -4.44 8.65 -1.72
N ASP A 136 -3.67 8.57 -2.77
CA ASP A 136 -3.74 9.45 -3.95
C ASP A 136 -5.01 9.30 -4.80
N ILE A 137 -5.66 8.13 -4.80
CA ILE A 137 -6.83 7.83 -5.66
C ILE A 137 -8.00 7.32 -4.81
N VAL A 138 -9.18 7.89 -5.05
CA VAL A 138 -10.46 7.42 -4.50
C VAL A 138 -11.05 6.41 -5.45
N VAL A 139 -11.39 5.22 -4.94
CA VAL A 139 -11.97 4.13 -5.74
C VAL A 139 -13.33 4.52 -6.31
N THR A 140 -13.49 4.41 -7.62
CA THR A 140 -14.71 4.71 -8.34
C THR A 140 -15.85 3.74 -7.96
N LYS A 141 -17.09 4.23 -7.91
CA LYS A 141 -18.30 3.47 -7.63
C LYS A 141 -19.34 3.68 -8.73
N GLN A 142 -20.27 2.74 -8.89
CA GLN A 142 -21.32 2.82 -9.90
C GLN A 142 -22.13 4.13 -9.84
N ASP A 143 -22.51 4.57 -8.62
CA ASP A 143 -23.15 5.87 -8.40
C ASP A 143 -22.12 6.82 -7.76
N GLN A 144 -21.24 7.36 -8.58
CA GLN A 144 -20.14 8.23 -8.17
C GLN A 144 -20.64 9.52 -7.48
N ALA A 145 -21.66 10.15 -8.03
CA ALA A 145 -22.19 11.41 -7.48
C ALA A 145 -22.73 11.22 -6.05
N ARG A 146 -23.51 10.17 -5.81
CA ARG A 146 -24.02 9.81 -4.49
C ARG A 146 -22.91 9.39 -3.54
N HIS A 147 -21.89 8.68 -4.07
CA HIS A 147 -20.72 8.28 -3.33
C HIS A 147 -19.97 9.49 -2.80
N GLU A 148 -19.64 10.43 -3.68
CA GLU A 148 -18.91 11.65 -3.33
C GLU A 148 -19.71 12.57 -2.40
N ALA A 149 -21.03 12.71 -2.62
CA ALA A 149 -21.89 13.50 -1.73
C ALA A 149 -21.89 12.97 -0.28
N LYS A 150 -21.89 11.64 -0.10
CA LYS A 150 -21.77 11.01 1.22
C LYS A 150 -20.41 11.27 1.86
N ILE A 151 -19.33 11.21 1.08
CA ILE A 151 -17.97 11.54 1.55
C ILE A 151 -17.94 12.99 2.03
N CYS A 152 -18.37 13.96 1.19
CA CYS A 152 -18.40 15.38 1.56
C CYS A 152 -19.19 15.63 2.84
N LYS A 153 -20.35 14.98 2.99
CA LYS A 153 -21.14 15.11 4.23
C LYS A 153 -20.34 14.66 5.45
N LEU A 154 -19.70 13.48 5.40
CA LEU A 154 -18.99 12.92 6.55
C LEU A 154 -17.69 13.68 6.85
N ILE A 155 -16.90 14.01 5.82
CA ILE A 155 -15.64 14.72 6.01
C ILE A 155 -15.89 16.10 6.60
N ASN A 156 -16.88 16.85 6.10
CA ASN A 156 -17.21 18.19 6.57
C ASN A 156 -17.85 18.21 7.96
N GLN A 157 -18.46 17.10 8.38
CA GLN A 157 -19.08 17.00 9.70
C GLN A 157 -18.09 16.59 10.79
N TYR A 158 -17.16 15.69 10.46
CA TYR A 158 -16.36 15.00 11.47
C TYR A 158 -14.87 15.28 11.44
N PHE A 159 -14.32 15.76 10.32
CA PHE A 159 -12.87 15.87 10.16
C PHE A 159 -12.40 17.32 10.12
N ASP A 160 -11.28 17.56 10.77
CA ASP A 160 -10.64 18.88 10.82
C ASP A 160 -9.52 18.97 9.77
N LEU A 161 -8.93 17.82 9.38
CA LEU A 161 -7.80 17.77 8.47
C LEU A 161 -7.89 16.51 7.57
N LEU A 162 -7.61 16.70 6.29
CA LEU A 162 -7.38 15.62 5.32
C LEU A 162 -5.91 15.63 4.89
N LEU A 163 -5.21 14.54 5.18
CA LEU A 163 -3.86 14.28 4.66
C LEU A 163 -3.95 13.35 3.45
N ILE A 164 -3.48 13.83 2.30
CA ILE A 164 -3.42 13.06 1.07
C ILE A 164 -1.97 12.60 0.88
N HIS A 165 -1.76 11.27 0.99
CA HIS A 165 -0.45 10.66 0.78
C HIS A 165 -0.21 10.44 -0.71
N GLY A 166 0.05 11.53 -1.42
CA GLY A 166 0.23 11.60 -2.86
C GLY A 166 0.94 12.87 -3.26
N ASP A 167 1.27 12.97 -4.55
CA ASP A 167 1.90 14.12 -5.17
C ASP A 167 0.89 14.78 -6.12
N PRO A 168 0.45 16.04 -5.85
CA PRO A 168 -0.56 16.70 -6.68
C PRO A 168 -0.10 16.98 -8.11
N GLU A 169 1.21 17.11 -8.36
CA GLU A 169 1.75 17.29 -9.70
C GLU A 169 1.60 16.01 -10.54
N PHE A 170 1.69 14.86 -9.88
CA PHE A 170 1.48 13.57 -10.53
C PHE A 170 0.03 13.14 -10.53
N MET A 171 -0.64 13.10 -9.36
CA MET A 171 -2.00 12.59 -9.19
C MET A 171 -2.84 13.50 -8.27
N PRO A 172 -3.36 14.62 -8.80
CA PRO A 172 -4.27 15.46 -8.02
C PRO A 172 -5.57 14.70 -7.72
N LEU A 173 -6.11 14.91 -6.52
CA LEU A 173 -7.29 14.19 -6.00
C LEU A 173 -8.52 14.39 -6.90
N GLU A 174 -8.63 15.53 -7.57
CA GLU A 174 -9.68 15.90 -8.50
C GLU A 174 -9.86 14.90 -9.65
N ARG A 175 -8.83 14.12 -9.99
CA ARG A 175 -8.92 13.07 -11.01
C ARG A 175 -9.80 11.89 -10.61
N SER A 176 -9.98 11.66 -9.32
CA SER A 176 -10.75 10.53 -8.77
C SER A 176 -11.86 10.95 -7.81
N PHE A 177 -11.90 12.24 -7.45
CA PHE A 177 -12.90 12.83 -6.55
C PHE A 177 -13.21 14.25 -7.00
N SER A 178 -14.35 14.44 -7.67
CA SER A 178 -14.71 15.69 -8.34
C SER A 178 -15.05 16.83 -7.37
N ARG A 179 -15.34 16.52 -6.11
CA ARG A 179 -15.87 17.46 -5.11
C ARG A 179 -14.81 17.96 -4.10
N VAL A 180 -13.56 18.05 -4.51
CA VAL A 180 -12.49 18.57 -3.63
C VAL A 180 -12.80 19.97 -3.15
N ALA A 181 -13.35 20.84 -4.01
CA ALA A 181 -13.74 22.22 -3.66
C ALA A 181 -14.88 22.31 -2.61
N ASP A 182 -15.66 21.23 -2.41
CA ASP A 182 -16.71 21.17 -1.39
C ASP A 182 -16.20 20.78 0.00
N LEU A 183 -14.93 20.40 0.14
CA LEU A 183 -14.32 20.05 1.41
C LEU A 183 -14.08 21.30 2.26
N ARG A 184 -14.50 21.27 3.52
CA ARG A 184 -14.38 22.40 4.47
C ARG A 184 -13.22 22.22 5.45
N CYS A 185 -12.72 21.00 5.61
CA CYS A 185 -11.53 20.75 6.42
C CYS A 185 -10.27 21.25 5.72
N ALA A 186 -9.18 21.42 6.46
CA ALA A 186 -7.88 21.66 5.85
C ALA A 186 -7.44 20.45 5.00
N VAL A 187 -6.87 20.69 3.82
CA VAL A 187 -6.40 19.63 2.90
C VAL A 187 -4.92 19.83 2.63
N HIS A 188 -4.12 18.82 2.92
CA HIS A 188 -2.68 18.86 2.70
C HIS A 188 -2.19 17.60 1.97
N TYR A 189 -1.41 17.81 0.92
CA TYR A 189 -0.63 16.74 0.29
C TYR A 189 0.69 16.56 1.05
N THR A 190 1.00 15.33 1.42
CA THR A 190 2.22 15.00 2.17
C THR A 190 3.36 14.51 1.28
N GLY A 191 3.08 14.21 0.03
CA GLY A 191 3.92 13.33 -0.78
C GLY A 191 3.63 11.85 -0.46
N TYR A 192 4.24 10.97 -1.22
CA TYR A 192 4.04 9.53 -1.09
C TYR A 192 4.75 8.96 0.14
N VAL A 193 4.06 8.07 0.84
CA VAL A 193 4.60 7.29 1.95
C VAL A 193 5.28 6.05 1.40
N VAL A 194 6.60 6.01 1.41
CA VAL A 194 7.41 4.91 0.90
C VAL A 194 8.07 4.14 2.03
N GLN A 195 8.22 2.83 1.86
CA GLN A 195 8.94 2.00 2.81
C GLN A 195 10.42 2.40 2.88
N ALA A 196 11.00 2.42 4.08
CA ALA A 196 12.44 2.52 4.22
C ALA A 196 13.11 1.26 3.62
N ALA A 197 14.13 1.41 2.79
CA ALA A 197 14.96 0.27 2.42
C ALA A 197 15.71 -0.20 3.66
N ALA A 198 15.63 -1.49 3.98
CA ALA A 198 16.53 -2.05 4.97
C ALA A 198 17.98 -1.92 4.46
N PRO A 199 18.97 -1.61 5.32
CA PRO A 199 20.36 -1.76 4.94
C PRO A 199 20.56 -3.21 4.50
N LEU A 200 20.97 -3.41 3.25
CA LEU A 200 21.35 -4.75 2.81
C LEU A 200 22.45 -5.28 3.72
N PRO A 201 22.42 -6.55 4.14
CA PRO A 201 23.62 -7.21 4.55
C PRO A 201 24.62 -7.00 3.40
N LEU A 202 25.75 -6.35 3.69
CA LEU A 202 26.83 -6.21 2.73
C LEU A 202 27.08 -7.60 2.15
N ALA A 203 26.58 -7.87 0.94
CA ALA A 203 27.04 -9.01 0.19
C ALA A 203 28.54 -8.81 0.12
N THR A 204 29.29 -9.71 0.75
CA THR A 204 30.75 -9.76 0.71
C THR A 204 31.16 -9.94 -0.77
N GLY A 205 31.25 -8.86 -1.51
CA GLY A 205 31.53 -8.84 -2.95
C GLY A 205 31.09 -7.53 -3.56
N GLY A 206 32.03 -6.60 -3.64
CA GLY A 206 32.12 -5.36 -4.37
C GLY A 206 30.89 -4.78 -5.08
N ASP A 207 30.83 -3.48 -5.05
CA ASP A 207 29.88 -2.61 -5.76
C ASP A 207 29.56 -3.15 -7.18
N ARG A 208 28.48 -3.92 -7.33
CA ARG A 208 28.13 -4.58 -8.60
C ARG A 208 27.82 -3.59 -9.72
N ARG A 209 27.50 -2.32 -9.41
CA ARG A 209 27.34 -1.28 -10.43
C ARG A 209 28.67 -0.90 -11.11
N ALA A 210 29.81 -1.13 -10.45
CA ALA A 210 31.14 -0.84 -10.98
C ALA A 210 31.82 -2.03 -11.68
N GLN A 211 31.34 -3.27 -11.50
CA GLN A 211 32.06 -4.48 -11.92
C GLN A 211 31.40 -5.31 -13.02
N SER A 212 30.31 -4.94 -13.64
CA SER A 212 29.65 -5.89 -14.52
C SER A 212 29.19 -5.34 -15.86
N ARG A 213 30.00 -5.53 -16.87
CA ARG A 213 29.55 -5.68 -18.26
C ARG A 213 29.34 -7.15 -18.68
N VAL A 214 29.33 -8.12 -17.74
CA VAL A 214 29.31 -9.56 -18.06
C VAL A 214 28.31 -10.36 -17.22
N SER A 215 27.62 -9.80 -16.22
CA SER A 215 26.65 -10.58 -15.46
C SER A 215 25.27 -10.63 -16.16
N ALA A 216 24.66 -11.82 -16.16
CA ALA A 216 23.30 -12.03 -16.65
C ALA A 216 22.31 -11.07 -15.94
N PRO A 217 21.39 -10.41 -16.66
CA PRO A 217 20.41 -9.51 -16.04
C PRO A 217 19.53 -10.25 -15.02
N THR A 218 19.26 -9.56 -13.92
CA THR A 218 18.40 -10.04 -12.85
C THR A 218 17.00 -9.47 -13.02
N ILE A 219 15.99 -10.33 -13.06
CA ILE A 219 14.59 -10.01 -13.20
C ILE A 219 13.88 -10.31 -11.87
N LEU A 220 13.35 -9.29 -11.22
CA LEU A 220 12.49 -9.45 -10.04
C LEU A 220 11.03 -9.60 -10.47
N VAL A 221 10.32 -10.56 -9.87
CA VAL A 221 8.88 -10.74 -10.08
C VAL A 221 8.16 -10.76 -8.74
N SER A 222 7.10 -9.95 -8.58
CA SER A 222 6.31 -9.93 -7.35
C SER A 222 4.85 -9.58 -7.58
N VAL A 223 3.96 -10.28 -6.88
CA VAL A 223 2.51 -9.99 -6.89
C VAL A 223 2.01 -9.42 -5.55
N GLY A 224 2.91 -8.89 -4.73
CA GLY A 224 2.59 -8.30 -3.44
C GLY A 224 2.10 -9.34 -2.43
N GLY A 225 0.86 -9.21 -1.94
CA GLY A 225 0.29 -10.13 -0.94
C GLY A 225 0.08 -11.57 -1.43
N GLY A 226 -0.01 -11.81 -2.73
CA GLY A 226 -0.13 -13.16 -3.32
C GLY A 226 -1.55 -13.69 -3.46
N ARG A 227 -2.58 -12.92 -3.10
CA ARG A 227 -3.98 -13.33 -3.35
C ARG A 227 -4.39 -13.21 -4.82
N PHE A 228 -3.71 -12.34 -5.57
CA PHE A 228 -3.95 -12.06 -6.99
C PHE A 228 -2.65 -12.14 -7.78
N GLY A 229 -2.75 -12.12 -9.11
CA GLY A 229 -1.58 -12.08 -10.00
C GLY A 229 -1.00 -13.45 -10.32
N HIS A 230 -1.68 -14.55 -9.99
CA HIS A 230 -1.21 -15.92 -10.23
C HIS A 230 -0.89 -16.17 -11.71
N GLN A 231 -1.72 -15.63 -12.62
CA GLN A 231 -1.48 -15.73 -14.06
C GLN A 231 -0.16 -15.07 -14.47
N LEU A 232 0.22 -13.94 -13.85
CA LEU A 232 1.52 -13.30 -14.09
C LEU A 232 2.66 -14.20 -13.66
N LEU A 233 2.58 -14.78 -12.44
CA LEU A 233 3.60 -15.68 -11.91
C LEU A 233 3.85 -16.88 -12.84
N HIS A 234 2.76 -17.56 -13.24
CA HIS A 234 2.84 -18.70 -14.15
C HIS A 234 3.39 -18.29 -15.53
N CYS A 235 2.91 -17.18 -16.09
CA CYS A 235 3.35 -16.69 -17.38
C CYS A 235 4.84 -16.36 -17.39
N VAL A 236 5.36 -15.69 -16.35
CA VAL A 236 6.80 -15.37 -16.25
C VAL A 236 7.63 -16.63 -16.06
N ALA A 237 7.20 -17.54 -15.19
CA ALA A 237 7.92 -18.80 -14.98
C ALA A 237 8.00 -19.63 -16.28
N GLN A 238 6.91 -19.71 -17.03
CA GLN A 238 6.86 -20.38 -18.34
C GLN A 238 7.58 -19.61 -19.44
N ALA A 239 7.80 -18.30 -19.28
CA ALA A 239 8.59 -17.49 -20.21
C ALA A 239 10.10 -17.73 -20.09
N SER A 240 10.60 -18.29 -18.97
CA SER A 240 12.01 -18.50 -18.70
C SER A 240 12.75 -19.28 -19.81
N PRO A 241 12.25 -20.41 -20.36
CA PRO A 241 12.92 -21.09 -21.48
C PRO A 241 13.04 -20.24 -22.75
N TYR A 242 12.02 -19.40 -23.05
CA TYR A 242 12.05 -18.51 -24.20
C TYR A 242 13.03 -17.34 -24.01
N LEU A 243 13.19 -16.88 -22.77
CA LEU A 243 14.22 -15.89 -22.40
C LEU A 243 15.61 -16.49 -22.51
N GLN A 244 15.81 -17.72 -21.99
CA GLN A 244 17.09 -18.41 -22.02
C GLN A 244 17.61 -18.63 -23.46
N ALA A 245 16.71 -18.78 -24.42
CA ALA A 245 17.06 -18.90 -25.82
C ALA A 245 17.56 -17.56 -26.44
N GLN A 246 17.33 -16.42 -25.77
CA GLN A 246 17.68 -15.09 -26.28
C GLN A 246 18.78 -14.40 -25.47
N ILE A 247 18.71 -14.51 -24.13
CA ILE A 247 19.64 -13.85 -23.21
C ILE A 247 19.91 -14.74 -21.99
N PRO A 248 21.14 -14.77 -21.45
CA PRO A 248 21.35 -15.29 -20.10
C PRO A 248 20.60 -14.38 -19.12
N HIS A 249 19.95 -14.95 -18.11
CA HIS A 249 19.21 -14.18 -17.12
C HIS A 249 19.03 -14.95 -15.82
N HIS A 250 18.64 -14.26 -14.74
CA HIS A 250 18.16 -14.86 -13.51
C HIS A 250 16.85 -14.22 -13.07
N ILE A 251 15.85 -15.04 -12.71
CA ILE A 251 14.54 -14.61 -12.23
C ILE A 251 14.44 -14.88 -10.73
N HIS A 252 14.18 -13.86 -9.92
CA HIS A 252 13.73 -13.97 -8.54
C HIS A 252 12.22 -13.73 -8.47
N LEU A 253 11.46 -14.75 -8.13
CA LEU A 253 10.00 -14.72 -8.11
C LEU A 253 9.50 -14.84 -6.67
N PHE A 254 8.73 -13.84 -6.23
CA PHE A 254 8.06 -13.80 -4.93
C PHE A 254 6.55 -13.95 -5.13
N ALA A 255 6.02 -15.10 -4.70
CA ALA A 255 4.61 -15.44 -4.89
C ALA A 255 3.65 -14.67 -3.95
N GLY A 256 4.18 -14.11 -2.88
CA GLY A 256 3.41 -13.43 -1.83
C GLY A 256 3.05 -14.34 -0.65
N PRO A 257 2.97 -13.80 0.58
CA PRO A 257 2.75 -14.59 1.79
C PRO A 257 1.39 -15.31 1.83
N PHE A 258 0.39 -14.78 1.15
CA PHE A 258 -0.97 -15.35 1.07
C PHE A 258 -1.23 -16.12 -0.22
N SER A 259 -0.20 -16.42 -1.00
CA SER A 259 -0.35 -17.26 -2.19
C SER A 259 -0.81 -18.66 -1.78
N PRO A 260 -1.87 -19.22 -2.39
CA PRO A 260 -2.28 -20.60 -2.14
C PRO A 260 -1.17 -21.60 -2.46
N ASP A 261 -1.11 -22.71 -1.72
CA ASP A 261 -0.16 -23.77 -1.98
C ASP A 261 -0.30 -24.35 -3.40
N SER A 262 -1.54 -24.42 -3.89
CA SER A 262 -1.84 -24.85 -5.27
C SER A 262 -1.19 -23.97 -6.36
N ILE A 263 -0.78 -22.75 -6.02
CA ILE A 263 -0.05 -21.84 -6.91
C ILE A 263 1.46 -21.90 -6.63
N TYR A 264 1.83 -21.88 -5.35
CA TYR A 264 3.23 -21.81 -4.95
C TYR A 264 4.01 -23.11 -5.23
N GLU A 265 3.45 -24.26 -4.88
CA GLU A 265 4.17 -25.55 -5.01
C GLU A 265 4.54 -25.89 -6.46
N PRO A 266 3.66 -25.76 -7.46
CA PRO A 266 4.05 -25.97 -8.86
C PRO A 266 5.15 -25.01 -9.35
N LEU A 267 5.16 -23.77 -8.89
CA LEU A 267 6.23 -22.82 -9.23
C LEU A 267 7.57 -23.23 -8.59
N ARG A 268 7.55 -23.69 -7.35
CA ARG A 268 8.71 -24.19 -6.63
C ARG A 268 9.29 -25.45 -7.28
N GLU A 269 8.44 -26.37 -7.70
CA GLU A 269 8.86 -27.57 -8.44
C GLU A 269 9.49 -27.21 -9.78
N LEU A 270 8.92 -26.27 -10.53
CA LEU A 270 9.49 -25.78 -11.77
C LEU A 270 10.89 -25.18 -11.55
N ALA A 271 11.09 -24.44 -10.46
CA ALA A 271 12.38 -23.86 -10.12
C ALA A 271 13.47 -24.91 -9.87
N GLN A 272 13.13 -26.13 -9.44
CA GLN A 272 14.10 -27.22 -9.26
C GLN A 272 14.71 -27.69 -10.60
N THR A 273 13.99 -27.51 -11.69
CA THR A 273 14.43 -27.89 -13.05
C THR A 273 14.98 -26.72 -13.86
N CYS A 274 14.82 -25.48 -13.35
CA CYS A 274 15.23 -24.25 -14.02
C CYS A 274 16.30 -23.51 -13.18
N PRO A 275 17.60 -23.69 -13.45
CA PRO A 275 18.67 -23.13 -12.60
C PRO A 275 18.72 -21.59 -12.59
N ASN A 276 18.06 -20.94 -13.54
CA ASN A 276 17.93 -19.49 -13.65
C ASN A 276 16.62 -18.93 -13.04
N LEU A 277 15.85 -19.77 -12.33
CA LEU A 277 14.61 -19.38 -11.64
C LEU A 277 14.70 -19.69 -10.14
N THR A 278 14.57 -18.69 -9.31
CA THR A 278 14.42 -18.82 -7.85
C THR A 278 13.00 -18.43 -7.46
N VAL A 279 12.31 -19.29 -6.72
CA VAL A 279 10.94 -19.06 -6.26
C VAL A 279 10.90 -19.04 -4.74
N GLN A 280 10.36 -17.98 -4.17
CA GLN A 280 10.16 -17.79 -2.74
C GLN A 280 8.74 -17.26 -2.47
N ARG A 281 8.21 -17.53 -1.26
CA ARG A 281 6.91 -16.96 -0.89
C ARG A 281 7.00 -15.47 -0.62
N TYR A 282 7.95 -15.07 0.21
CA TYR A 282 8.00 -13.73 0.77
C TYR A 282 9.44 -13.32 1.11
N THR A 283 9.68 -12.05 1.07
CA THR A 283 10.87 -11.41 1.64
C THR A 283 10.48 -10.08 2.28
N PRO A 284 11.02 -9.73 3.46
CA PRO A 284 10.88 -8.38 4.02
C PRO A 284 11.70 -7.34 3.22
N ASP A 285 12.69 -7.79 2.45
CA ASP A 285 13.69 -6.95 1.77
C ASP A 285 13.37 -6.71 0.28
N LEU A 286 12.09 -6.77 -0.12
CA LEU A 286 11.67 -6.65 -1.52
C LEU A 286 12.23 -5.38 -2.20
N VAL A 287 12.29 -4.26 -1.45
CA VAL A 287 12.85 -3.00 -1.97
C VAL A 287 14.32 -3.16 -2.34
N SER A 288 15.08 -3.88 -1.54
CA SER A 288 16.50 -4.16 -1.78
C SER A 288 16.72 -5.06 -2.99
N TYR A 289 15.88 -6.09 -3.15
CA TYR A 289 15.86 -6.90 -4.38
C TYR A 289 15.53 -6.06 -5.61
N MET A 290 14.55 -5.13 -5.47
CA MET A 290 14.13 -4.24 -6.56
C MET A 290 15.27 -3.29 -6.97
N GLN A 291 16.02 -2.73 -6.01
CA GLN A 291 17.18 -1.87 -6.29
C GLN A 291 18.31 -2.58 -7.05
N GLN A 292 18.44 -3.89 -6.86
CA GLN A 292 19.49 -4.70 -7.51
C GLN A 292 19.04 -5.31 -8.83
N ALA A 293 17.74 -5.32 -9.11
CA ALA A 293 17.18 -5.90 -10.33
C ALA A 293 17.41 -4.97 -11.53
N ASP A 294 17.71 -5.57 -12.68
CA ASP A 294 17.75 -4.88 -13.97
C ASP A 294 16.35 -4.61 -14.53
N LEU A 295 15.38 -5.45 -14.12
CA LEU A 295 13.98 -5.32 -14.45
C LEU A 295 13.11 -5.82 -13.30
N SER A 296 12.06 -5.09 -12.95
CA SER A 296 11.04 -5.51 -12.00
C SER A 296 9.69 -5.70 -12.69
N ILE A 297 9.06 -6.87 -12.49
CA ILE A 297 7.76 -7.23 -13.09
C ILE A 297 6.78 -7.44 -11.93
N ASN A 298 5.74 -6.61 -11.83
CA ASN A 298 4.90 -6.59 -10.64
C ASN A 298 3.41 -6.37 -10.96
N MET A 299 2.57 -6.75 -10.00
CA MET A 299 1.22 -6.17 -9.93
C MET A 299 1.31 -4.67 -9.60
N GLY A 300 0.40 -3.86 -10.19
CA GLY A 300 0.36 -2.41 -10.04
C GLY A 300 -0.16 -1.88 -8.69
N GLY A 301 -0.04 -2.66 -7.61
CA GLY A 301 -0.48 -2.25 -6.27
C GLY A 301 0.23 -0.99 -5.77
N TYR A 302 -0.45 -0.18 -4.93
CA TYR A 302 0.05 1.11 -4.44
C TYR A 302 1.49 1.02 -3.89
N ASN A 303 1.74 0.18 -2.88
CA ASN A 303 3.06 0.09 -2.25
C ASN A 303 4.14 -0.39 -3.23
N THR A 304 3.82 -1.37 -4.07
CA THR A 304 4.77 -1.88 -5.08
C THR A 304 5.14 -0.80 -6.10
N THR A 305 4.14 -0.04 -6.57
CA THR A 305 4.38 1.10 -7.46
C THR A 305 5.28 2.14 -6.80
N LEU A 306 5.05 2.48 -5.53
CA LEU A 306 5.90 3.42 -4.81
C LEU A 306 7.32 2.90 -4.60
N ASN A 307 7.50 1.59 -4.41
CA ASN A 307 8.83 0.99 -4.37
C ASN A 307 9.55 1.13 -5.72
N VAL A 308 8.83 0.97 -6.84
CA VAL A 308 9.36 1.23 -8.20
C VAL A 308 9.79 2.70 -8.32
N LEU A 309 8.96 3.65 -7.92
CA LEU A 309 9.30 5.08 -7.99
C LEU A 309 10.51 5.43 -7.11
N LYS A 310 10.59 4.83 -5.92
CA LYS A 310 11.71 5.05 -4.99
C LYS A 310 13.04 4.49 -5.51
N THR A 311 13.00 3.31 -6.11
CA THR A 311 14.22 2.62 -6.57
C THR A 311 14.67 3.08 -7.95
N GLY A 312 13.77 3.68 -8.74
CA GLY A 312 14.01 4.02 -10.14
C GLY A 312 14.27 2.79 -11.03
N THR A 313 13.90 1.60 -10.56
CA THR A 313 14.14 0.35 -11.28
C THR A 313 13.22 0.28 -12.48
N ARG A 314 13.80 -0.07 -13.65
CA ARG A 314 13.04 -0.39 -14.87
C ARG A 314 11.93 -1.38 -14.54
N SER A 315 10.68 -1.09 -14.90
CA SER A 315 9.55 -1.86 -14.40
C SER A 315 8.45 -2.08 -15.41
N MET A 316 7.86 -3.30 -15.36
CA MET A 316 6.63 -3.65 -16.05
C MET A 316 5.54 -3.94 -15.02
N LEU A 317 4.38 -3.30 -15.16
CA LEU A 317 3.27 -3.43 -14.22
C LEU A 317 2.07 -4.11 -14.85
N LEU A 318 1.49 -5.09 -14.16
CA LEU A 318 0.18 -5.65 -14.45
C LEU A 318 -0.86 -5.03 -13.48
N PRO A 319 -1.69 -4.07 -13.93
CA PRO A 319 -2.73 -3.51 -13.09
C PRO A 319 -3.79 -4.56 -12.75
N PHE A 320 -4.27 -4.56 -11.49
CA PHE A 320 -5.45 -5.32 -11.11
C PHE A 320 -6.71 -4.61 -11.60
N THR A 321 -7.61 -5.36 -12.25
CA THR A 321 -8.85 -4.85 -12.82
C THR A 321 -10.11 -5.54 -12.26
N GLY A 322 -9.93 -6.35 -11.20
CA GLY A 322 -11.06 -7.05 -10.57
C GLY A 322 -12.03 -6.08 -9.89
N ASN A 323 -13.31 -6.48 -9.82
CA ASN A 323 -14.40 -5.74 -9.17
C ASN A 323 -14.62 -4.30 -9.68
N GLY A 324 -14.22 -4.02 -10.93
CA GLY A 324 -14.32 -2.69 -11.53
C GLY A 324 -13.40 -1.63 -10.89
N ASP A 325 -12.42 -2.06 -10.08
CA ASP A 325 -11.41 -1.16 -9.51
C ASP A 325 -10.43 -0.69 -10.60
N GLN A 326 -10.33 0.61 -10.78
CA GLN A 326 -9.46 1.26 -11.76
C GLN A 326 -8.25 1.95 -11.15
N GLU A 327 -8.08 1.91 -9.81
CA GLU A 327 -7.00 2.62 -9.12
C GLU A 327 -5.62 2.26 -9.69
N GLN A 328 -5.35 0.97 -9.85
CA GLN A 328 -4.07 0.51 -10.38
C GLN A 328 -3.88 0.85 -11.86
N THR A 329 -4.95 0.75 -12.65
CA THR A 329 -4.93 1.09 -14.08
C THR A 329 -4.64 2.57 -14.29
N ILE A 330 -5.39 3.46 -13.62
CA ILE A 330 -5.21 4.92 -13.71
C ILE A 330 -3.76 5.32 -13.37
N ARG A 331 -3.22 4.75 -12.28
CA ARG A 331 -1.86 5.06 -11.86
C ARG A 331 -0.82 4.52 -12.86
N ALA A 332 -0.97 3.29 -13.31
CA ALA A 332 -0.05 2.67 -14.25
C ALA A 332 -0.04 3.37 -15.62
N GLU A 333 -1.21 3.72 -16.15
CA GLU A 333 -1.33 4.48 -17.41
C GLU A 333 -0.66 5.84 -17.34
N ARG A 334 -0.80 6.53 -16.21
CA ARG A 334 -0.11 7.81 -16.02
C ARG A 334 1.41 7.65 -15.98
N LEU A 335 1.91 6.61 -15.30
CA LEU A 335 3.34 6.31 -15.25
C LEU A 335 3.88 5.84 -16.61
N GLU A 336 3.09 5.08 -17.37
CA GLU A 336 3.46 4.67 -18.74
C GLU A 336 3.53 5.88 -19.67
N ALA A 337 2.56 6.81 -19.61
CA ALA A 337 2.56 8.05 -20.38
C ALA A 337 3.77 8.94 -20.07
N LEU A 338 4.31 8.86 -18.86
CA LEU A 338 5.52 9.56 -18.45
C LEU A 338 6.82 8.77 -18.79
N GLY A 339 6.72 7.56 -19.33
CA GLY A 339 7.87 6.72 -19.65
C GLY A 339 8.58 6.11 -18.44
N VAL A 340 7.92 6.07 -17.28
CA VAL A 340 8.49 5.53 -16.02
C VAL A 340 8.36 4.01 -15.95
N VAL A 341 7.24 3.47 -16.44
CA VAL A 341 6.95 2.03 -16.45
C VAL A 341 6.39 1.61 -17.81
N SER A 342 6.27 0.30 -18.03
CA SER A 342 5.49 -0.30 -19.14
C SER A 342 4.35 -1.14 -18.57
N ILE A 343 3.17 -1.07 -19.17
CA ILE A 343 2.01 -1.86 -18.73
C ILE A 343 2.01 -3.22 -19.43
N ILE A 344 1.86 -4.28 -18.65
CA ILE A 344 1.52 -5.61 -19.15
C ILE A 344 0.01 -5.66 -19.35
N ARG A 345 -0.41 -5.89 -20.58
CA ARG A 345 -1.82 -6.01 -20.93
C ARG A 345 -2.25 -7.50 -20.96
N PRO A 346 -3.52 -7.82 -20.83
CA PRO A 346 -3.98 -9.23 -20.87
C PRO A 346 -3.46 -10.02 -22.08
N ALA A 347 -3.35 -9.38 -23.25
CA ALA A 347 -2.81 -9.98 -24.46
C ALA A 347 -1.31 -10.32 -24.36
N ASP A 348 -0.58 -9.74 -23.42
CA ASP A 348 0.86 -9.98 -23.20
C ASP A 348 1.12 -11.19 -22.28
N LEU A 349 0.08 -11.70 -21.59
CA LEU A 349 0.16 -12.84 -20.69
C LEU A 349 0.21 -14.17 -21.47
N GLN A 350 1.12 -14.22 -22.43
CA GLN A 350 1.52 -15.40 -23.21
C GLN A 350 3.04 -15.54 -23.06
N PRO A 351 3.57 -16.71 -22.63
CA PRO A 351 4.98 -16.88 -22.25
C PRO A 351 5.98 -16.38 -23.30
N GLN A 352 5.78 -16.75 -24.56
CA GLN A 352 6.68 -16.33 -25.66
C GLN A 352 6.61 -14.81 -25.91
N ARG A 353 5.40 -14.24 -25.90
CA ARG A 353 5.20 -12.80 -26.09
C ARG A 353 5.76 -11.99 -24.92
N LEU A 354 5.55 -12.47 -23.71
CA LEU A 354 6.09 -11.82 -22.51
C LEU A 354 7.62 -11.84 -22.51
N ALA A 355 8.25 -12.97 -22.92
CA ALA A 355 9.69 -13.08 -23.06
C ALA A 355 10.24 -12.03 -24.07
N GLN A 356 9.61 -11.86 -25.23
CA GLN A 356 10.00 -10.85 -26.21
C GLN A 356 9.91 -9.43 -25.63
N ARG A 357 8.83 -9.13 -24.91
CA ARG A 357 8.65 -7.82 -24.26
C ARG A 357 9.68 -7.58 -23.15
N ILE A 358 10.02 -8.59 -22.36
CA ILE A 358 11.07 -8.51 -21.35
C ILE A 358 12.42 -8.15 -21.99
N VAL A 359 12.81 -8.86 -23.04
CA VAL A 359 14.07 -8.57 -23.76
C VAL A 359 14.09 -7.15 -24.31
N ALA A 360 13.00 -6.73 -24.97
CA ALA A 360 12.90 -5.37 -25.50
C ALA A 360 12.98 -4.31 -24.38
N HIS A 361 12.28 -4.57 -23.25
CA HIS A 361 12.22 -3.60 -22.14
C HIS A 361 13.53 -3.52 -21.36
N LEU A 362 14.33 -4.59 -21.29
CA LEU A 362 15.69 -4.58 -20.72
C LEU A 362 16.64 -3.62 -21.48
N GLN A 363 16.34 -3.28 -22.71
CA GLN A 363 17.13 -2.34 -23.53
C GLN A 363 16.67 -0.88 -23.38
N THR A 364 15.51 -0.62 -22.77
CA THR A 364 15.01 0.75 -22.55
C THR A 364 15.60 1.35 -21.27
N GLN A 365 15.49 2.67 -21.13
CA GLN A 365 15.76 3.34 -19.86
C GLN A 365 14.48 4.03 -19.39
N PRO A 366 14.11 3.91 -18.11
CA PRO A 366 12.97 4.67 -17.59
C PRO A 366 13.28 6.17 -17.61
N THR A 367 12.27 6.98 -17.87
CA THR A 367 12.40 8.43 -17.79
C THR A 367 12.67 8.84 -16.34
N PRO A 368 13.75 9.56 -16.03
CA PRO A 368 14.02 10.02 -14.69
C PRO A 368 13.04 11.14 -14.33
N ILE A 369 12.14 10.86 -13.42
CA ILE A 369 11.16 11.83 -12.86
C ILE A 369 11.33 11.85 -11.35
N GLN A 370 11.32 13.06 -10.78
CA GLN A 370 11.32 13.23 -9.33
C GLN A 370 9.87 13.28 -8.84
N PHE A 371 9.53 12.36 -7.97
CA PHE A 371 8.26 12.33 -7.25
C PHE A 371 8.49 12.78 -5.82
N ASN A 372 7.51 13.45 -5.23
CA ASN A 372 7.55 13.77 -3.80
C ASN A 372 7.33 12.48 -2.98
N LEU A 373 8.42 11.89 -2.49
CA LEU A 373 8.43 10.66 -1.69
C LEU A 373 8.64 10.93 -0.18
N ASN A 374 8.46 12.17 0.27
CA ASN A 374 8.71 12.60 1.65
C ASN A 374 7.49 12.46 2.57
N GLY A 375 6.51 11.62 2.20
CA GLY A 375 5.21 11.52 2.86
C GLY A 375 5.27 11.29 4.36
N VAL A 376 6.22 10.51 4.85
CA VAL A 376 6.40 10.26 6.29
C VAL A 376 6.83 11.54 7.01
N ALA A 377 7.90 12.18 6.54
CA ALA A 377 8.45 13.39 7.17
C ALA A 377 7.48 14.58 7.10
N GLN A 378 6.83 14.77 5.95
CA GLN A 378 5.82 15.82 5.76
C GLN A 378 4.60 15.61 6.65
N THR A 379 4.12 14.36 6.79
CA THR A 379 3.02 14.04 7.71
C THR A 379 3.37 14.44 9.15
N ALA A 380 4.56 14.08 9.63
CA ALA A 380 5.00 14.43 10.97
C ALA A 380 5.10 15.96 11.15
N GLN A 381 5.66 16.67 10.15
CA GLN A 381 5.78 18.12 10.18
C GLN A 381 4.40 18.81 10.23
N ILE A 382 3.48 18.44 9.33
CA ILE A 382 2.13 19.03 9.29
C ILE A 382 1.42 18.81 10.62
N LEU A 383 1.48 17.60 11.19
CA LEU A 383 0.81 17.31 12.45
C LEU A 383 1.42 18.05 13.64
N ARG A 384 2.76 18.20 13.69
CA ARG A 384 3.43 19.01 14.72
C ARG A 384 2.96 20.46 14.68
N ASP A 385 3.02 21.07 13.49
CA ASP A 385 2.65 22.48 13.30
C ASP A 385 1.18 22.72 13.62
N TRP A 386 0.34 21.72 13.30
CA TRP A 386 -1.11 21.81 13.48
C TRP A 386 -1.56 21.70 14.94
N VAL A 387 -0.81 21.00 15.82
CA VAL A 387 -1.11 20.90 17.26
C VAL A 387 -0.22 21.81 18.12
N ALA A 388 0.70 22.56 17.50
CA ALA A 388 1.46 23.57 18.20
C ALA A 388 0.49 24.62 18.77
N PRO A 389 0.71 25.17 20.00
CA PRO A 389 -0.06 26.28 20.48
C PRO A 389 0.04 27.43 19.45
N SER A 390 -1.11 28.01 19.04
CA SER A 390 -1.08 29.24 18.26
C SER A 390 -0.19 30.24 19.00
N GLN A 391 0.92 30.63 18.38
CA GLN A 391 1.62 31.82 18.87
C GLN A 391 0.62 32.97 18.73
N ALA A 392 -0.04 33.29 19.84
CA ALA A 392 -0.90 34.48 19.89
C ALA A 392 -0.04 35.67 19.51
N ALA A 393 -0.39 36.28 18.36
CA ALA A 393 0.19 37.54 17.91
C ALA A 393 -0.24 38.68 18.81
#